data_3b9fa9427d6598ce7ca7456aceb2ba89
#
_entry.id   3b9fa9427d6598ce7ca7456aceb2ba89
#
_cell.length_a   1.000
_cell.length_b   1.000
_cell.length_c   1.000
_cell.angle_alpha   90.00
_cell.angle_beta   90.00
_cell.angle_gamma   90.00
#
_symmetry.space_group_name_H-M   'P 1'
#
loop_
_entity.id
_entity.type
_entity.pdbx_description
1 polymer ?
#
loop_
_entity_poly.entity_id
_entity_poly.type
_entity_poly.pdbx_seq_one_letter_code
_entity_poly.pdbx_strand_id
1 'polypeptide(L)'
;EKGVEINLVINGVNLNSGKNILMDIPEKHPGLTHVAFRIDSIIDTMASLDQHNIEISQGPVTFGRDGEASVFIRDPDRNTIELRGRIEDEDKIPGLEFYDPNA
;
A
#
# COMPACT_ATOMS: atom_id res chain seq x y z
N GLU A 1 -6.29 -11.40 -20.25
CA GLU A 1 -5.41 -10.29 -19.99
C GLU A 1 -4.01 -10.74 -19.58
N LYS A 2 -3.03 -10.01 -19.98
CA LYS A 2 -1.65 -10.35 -19.68
C LYS A 2 -1.27 -9.88 -18.29
N GLY A 3 -1.86 -10.50 -17.32
CA GLY A 3 -1.63 -10.09 -15.96
C GLY A 3 -0.34 -10.65 -15.39
N VAL A 4 -0.03 -10.17 -14.21
CA VAL A 4 1.01 -10.72 -13.35
C VAL A 4 0.37 -11.75 -12.45
N GLU A 5 1.02 -12.89 -12.28
CA GLU A 5 0.53 -13.91 -11.38
C GLU A 5 1.18 -13.76 -10.01
N ILE A 6 0.38 -13.78 -8.97
CA ILE A 6 0.86 -13.69 -7.61
C ILE A 6 0.53 -14.98 -6.89
N ASN A 7 1.57 -15.65 -6.37
CA ASN A 7 1.42 -16.91 -5.67
C ASN A 7 1.56 -16.69 -4.17
N LEU A 8 0.60 -17.20 -3.41
CA LEU A 8 0.59 -17.05 -1.97
C LEU A 8 0.98 -18.37 -1.32
N VAL A 9 1.93 -18.32 -0.39
CA VAL A 9 2.33 -19.47 0.40
C VAL A 9 1.53 -19.41 1.70
N ILE A 10 0.72 -20.44 1.94
CA ILE A 10 -0.27 -20.39 3.02
C ILE A 10 0.13 -21.16 4.28
N ASN A 11 1.27 -21.84 4.28
CA ASN A 11 1.70 -22.64 5.43
C ASN A 11 2.98 -22.11 6.05
N GLY A 12 3.15 -20.79 6.02
CA GLY A 12 4.33 -20.16 6.60
C GLY A 12 4.32 -20.24 8.13
N VAL A 13 5.53 -20.32 8.70
CA VAL A 13 5.69 -20.29 10.14
C VAL A 13 5.87 -18.87 10.60
N ASN A 14 5.09 -18.45 11.59
CA ASN A 14 5.16 -17.11 12.13
C ASN A 14 6.12 -17.08 13.32
N LEU A 15 7.36 -16.68 13.08
CA LEU A 15 8.39 -16.65 14.10
C LEU A 15 8.63 -15.26 14.70
N ASN A 16 7.97 -14.22 14.18
CA ASN A 16 8.26 -12.85 14.56
C ASN A 16 7.09 -12.17 15.27
N SER A 17 6.31 -12.94 16.01
CA SER A 17 5.16 -12.43 16.77
C SER A 17 4.18 -11.68 15.87
N GLY A 18 3.95 -12.19 14.67
CA GLY A 18 3.04 -11.58 13.71
C GLY A 18 3.60 -10.40 12.94
N LYS A 19 4.89 -10.10 13.12
CA LYS A 19 5.49 -8.95 12.43
C LYS A 19 6.14 -9.39 11.12
N ASN A 20 6.09 -8.47 10.15
CA ASN A 20 6.80 -8.62 8.90
C ASN A 20 8.19 -8.02 9.07
N ILE A 21 9.24 -8.82 8.92
CA ILE A 21 10.60 -8.36 9.20
C ILE A 21 11.09 -7.31 8.19
N LEU A 22 10.46 -7.22 7.01
CA LEU A 22 10.87 -6.24 6.01
C LEU A 22 10.23 -4.88 6.25
N MET A 23 9.11 -4.82 6.97
CA MET A 23 8.35 -3.57 7.09
C MET A 23 8.02 -3.17 8.52
N ASP A 24 8.01 -4.10 9.47
CA ASP A 24 7.48 -3.83 10.81
C ASP A 24 8.55 -3.63 11.88
N ILE A 25 9.81 -3.78 11.55
CA ILE A 25 10.91 -3.60 12.52
C ILE A 25 11.85 -2.51 12.01
N PRO A 26 12.61 -1.87 12.93
CA PRO A 26 13.49 -0.76 12.54
C PRO A 26 14.63 -1.16 11.63
N GLU A 27 15.16 -2.38 11.79
CA GLU A 27 16.26 -2.85 10.97
C GLU A 27 15.81 -3.03 9.53
N LYS A 28 16.66 -2.61 8.59
CA LYS A 28 16.37 -2.74 7.17
C LYS A 28 16.99 -4.03 6.65
N HIS A 29 16.16 -4.86 6.05
CA HIS A 29 16.60 -6.13 5.46
C HIS A 29 16.40 -6.08 3.95
N PRO A 30 17.31 -6.66 3.16
CA PRO A 30 17.09 -6.73 1.72
C PRO A 30 15.93 -7.66 1.39
N GLY A 31 15.22 -7.35 0.32
CA GLY A 31 14.10 -8.16 -0.12
C GLY A 31 13.01 -7.29 -0.73
N LEU A 32 11.97 -7.95 -1.21
CA LEU A 32 10.79 -7.27 -1.72
C LEU A 32 9.97 -6.75 -0.54
N THR A 33 9.86 -5.43 -0.43
CA THR A 33 9.12 -4.83 0.68
C THR A 33 7.62 -4.79 0.41
N HIS A 34 7.22 -4.61 -0.85
CA HIS A 34 5.80 -4.54 -1.17
C HIS A 34 5.60 -4.69 -2.68
N VAL A 35 4.35 -4.89 -3.07
CA VAL A 35 3.91 -4.84 -4.47
C VAL A 35 2.97 -3.66 -4.61
N ALA A 36 2.92 -3.08 -5.81
CA ALA A 36 2.04 -1.97 -6.10
C ALA A 36 1.09 -2.36 -7.23
N PHE A 37 -0.18 -2.03 -7.05
CA PHE A 37 -1.18 -2.19 -8.07
C PHE A 37 -1.66 -0.81 -8.52
N ARG A 38 -1.82 -0.64 -9.82
CA ARG A 38 -2.39 0.59 -10.35
C ARG A 38 -3.91 0.48 -10.31
N ILE A 39 -4.54 1.53 -9.79
CA ILE A 39 -5.99 1.58 -9.65
C ILE A 39 -6.51 2.81 -10.38
N ASP A 40 -7.81 2.81 -10.70
CA ASP A 40 -8.39 3.90 -11.49
C ASP A 40 -8.75 5.12 -10.65
N SER A 41 -9.23 4.93 -9.42
CA SER A 41 -9.66 6.03 -8.57
C SER A 41 -9.23 5.77 -7.14
N ILE A 42 -8.47 6.71 -6.59
CA ILE A 42 -8.05 6.65 -5.19
C ILE A 42 -9.28 6.79 -4.28
N ILE A 43 -10.18 7.70 -4.62
CA ILE A 43 -11.37 7.95 -3.81
C ILE A 43 -12.25 6.71 -3.74
N ASP A 44 -12.52 6.10 -4.90
CA ASP A 44 -13.35 4.91 -4.95
C ASP A 44 -12.66 3.74 -4.25
N THR A 45 -11.35 3.62 -4.38
CA THR A 45 -10.59 2.59 -3.72
C THR A 45 -10.66 2.74 -2.21
N MET A 46 -10.51 3.96 -1.70
CA MET A 46 -10.61 4.21 -0.26
C MET A 46 -12.00 3.87 0.26
N ALA A 47 -13.03 4.22 -0.49
CA ALA A 47 -14.40 3.88 -0.11
C ALA A 47 -14.62 2.36 -0.07
N SER A 48 -14.06 1.65 -1.04
CA SER A 48 -14.17 0.19 -1.10
C SER A 48 -13.45 -0.46 0.08
N LEU A 49 -12.26 0.03 0.41
CA LEU A 49 -11.53 -0.49 1.56
C LEU A 49 -12.33 -0.30 2.85
N ASP A 50 -12.93 0.86 3.01
CA ASP A 50 -13.73 1.15 4.19
C ASP A 50 -14.95 0.22 4.27
N GLN A 51 -15.60 -0.02 3.14
CA GLN A 51 -16.75 -0.93 3.09
C GLN A 51 -16.39 -2.36 3.47
N HIS A 52 -15.15 -2.77 3.20
CA HIS A 52 -14.68 -4.11 3.49
C HIS A 52 -13.91 -4.20 4.81
N ASN A 53 -13.94 -3.13 5.60
CA ASN A 53 -13.25 -3.05 6.89
C ASN A 53 -11.75 -3.32 6.77
N ILE A 54 -11.16 -2.84 5.68
CA ILE A 54 -9.72 -2.94 5.47
C ILE A 54 -9.09 -1.60 5.83
N GLU A 55 -8.21 -1.63 6.80
CA GLU A 55 -7.58 -0.42 7.32
C GLU A 55 -6.45 0.04 6.38
N ILE A 56 -6.40 1.36 6.14
CA ILE A 56 -5.30 1.96 5.42
C ILE A 56 -4.17 2.17 6.42
N SER A 57 -3.02 1.54 6.17
CA SER A 57 -1.89 1.64 7.08
C SER A 57 -1.09 2.92 6.87
N GLN A 58 -1.12 3.47 5.65
CA GLN A 58 -0.44 4.72 5.33
C GLN A 58 -1.12 5.35 4.12
N GLY A 59 -1.21 6.66 4.11
CA GLY A 59 -1.77 7.40 2.99
C GLY A 59 -3.21 7.83 3.22
N PRO A 60 -3.82 8.51 2.26
CA PRO A 60 -3.28 8.77 0.93
C PRO A 60 -2.10 9.72 0.95
N VAL A 61 -1.08 9.41 0.17
CA VAL A 61 0.15 10.17 0.16
C VAL A 61 0.65 10.31 -1.28
N THR A 62 1.21 11.48 -1.59
CA THR A 62 1.85 11.73 -2.88
C THR A 62 3.32 12.04 -2.65
N PHE A 63 4.15 11.57 -3.56
CA PHE A 63 5.57 11.91 -3.54
C PHE A 63 5.88 13.13 -4.42
N GLY A 64 4.86 13.60 -5.14
CA GLY A 64 4.95 14.88 -5.84
C GLY A 64 5.75 14.88 -7.13
N ARG A 65 6.22 13.73 -7.58
CA ARG A 65 7.10 13.69 -8.76
C ARG A 65 6.43 13.17 -10.01
N ASP A 66 5.42 12.34 -9.88
CA ASP A 66 4.81 11.66 -11.01
C ASP A 66 3.31 11.91 -11.12
N GLY A 67 2.77 12.78 -10.27
CA GLY A 67 1.34 13.08 -10.32
C GLY A 67 0.46 11.97 -9.80
N GLU A 68 1.01 11.06 -9.02
CA GLU A 68 0.26 9.92 -8.48
C GLU A 68 0.22 9.97 -6.97
N ALA A 69 -0.80 9.31 -6.42
CA ALA A 69 -0.95 9.16 -4.98
C ALA A 69 -1.14 7.68 -4.66
N SER A 70 -0.79 7.32 -3.44
CA SER A 70 -0.86 5.94 -2.99
C SER A 70 -1.54 5.82 -1.66
N VAL A 71 -2.24 4.70 -1.47
CA VAL A 71 -2.63 4.23 -0.15
C VAL A 71 -2.00 2.86 0.04
N PHE A 72 -1.65 2.55 1.28
CA PHE A 72 -1.00 1.29 1.62
C PHE A 72 -1.88 0.51 2.57
N ILE A 73 -1.97 -0.79 2.34
CA ILE A 73 -2.72 -1.69 3.20
C ILE A 73 -1.82 -2.87 3.57
N ARG A 74 -2.25 -3.64 4.54
CA ARG A 74 -1.54 -4.84 4.96
C ARG A 74 -2.44 -6.05 4.82
N ASP A 75 -1.90 -7.14 4.31
CA ASP A 75 -2.63 -8.40 4.30
C ASP A 75 -2.56 -9.06 5.69
N PRO A 76 -3.23 -10.20 5.91
CA PRO A 76 -3.19 -10.84 7.24
C PRO A 76 -1.78 -11.21 7.72
N ASP A 77 -0.84 -11.41 6.81
CA ASP A 77 0.55 -11.71 7.17
C ASP A 77 1.40 -10.45 7.25
N ARG A 78 0.76 -9.28 7.22
CA ARG A 78 1.41 -7.98 7.31
C ARG A 78 2.26 -7.63 6.10
N ASN A 79 2.04 -8.28 4.97
CA ASN A 79 2.67 -7.85 3.73
C ASN A 79 2.08 -6.51 3.29
N THR A 80 2.94 -5.61 2.83
CA THR A 80 2.51 -4.29 2.39
C THR A 80 2.05 -4.34 0.95
N ILE A 81 0.89 -3.75 0.69
CA ILE A 81 0.33 -3.64 -0.65
C ILE A 81 0.08 -2.16 -0.90
N GLU A 82 0.63 -1.66 -2.00
CA GLU A 82 0.45 -0.27 -2.41
C GLU A 82 -0.59 -0.20 -3.53
N LEU A 83 -1.53 0.75 -3.41
CA LEU A 83 -2.55 1.00 -4.43
C LEU A 83 -2.33 2.42 -4.93
N ARG A 84 -1.99 2.57 -6.22
CA ARG A 84 -1.58 3.85 -6.81
C ARG A 84 -2.55 4.30 -7.89
N GLY A 85 -2.87 5.57 -7.87
CA GLY A 85 -3.68 6.17 -8.91
C GLY A 85 -3.23 7.59 -9.21
N ARG A 86 -3.76 8.16 -10.29
CA ARG A 86 -3.40 9.51 -10.73
C ARG A 86 -4.21 10.54 -9.96
N ILE A 87 -3.51 11.57 -9.48
CA ILE A 87 -4.15 12.66 -8.74
C ILE A 87 -5.04 13.49 -9.66
N GLU A 88 -4.55 13.77 -10.86
CA GLU A 88 -5.22 14.70 -11.77
C GLU A 88 -6.54 14.18 -12.31
N ASP A 89 -6.81 12.89 -12.13
CA ASP A 89 -8.08 12.32 -12.54
C ASP A 89 -9.17 12.52 -11.50
N GLU A 90 -8.85 13.15 -10.37
CA GLU A 90 -9.79 13.36 -9.28
C GLU A 90 -9.66 14.78 -8.75
N ASP A 91 -10.80 15.42 -8.50
CA ASP A 91 -10.83 16.81 -8.07
C ASP A 91 -10.16 16.99 -6.72
N LYS A 92 -10.39 16.07 -5.82
CA LYS A 92 -9.88 16.19 -4.46
C LYS A 92 -9.83 14.84 -3.78
N ILE A 93 -8.66 14.52 -3.26
CA ILE A 93 -8.46 13.29 -2.50
C ILE A 93 -8.45 13.66 -1.02
N PRO A 94 -9.44 13.20 -0.23
CA PRO A 94 -9.51 13.56 1.19
C PRO A 94 -8.29 13.06 1.96
N GLY A 95 -7.68 13.93 2.75
CA GLY A 95 -6.55 13.55 3.60
C GLY A 95 -5.22 13.38 2.88
N LEU A 96 -5.13 13.80 1.62
CA LEU A 96 -3.89 13.66 0.86
C LEU A 96 -2.75 14.45 1.51
N GLU A 97 -1.64 13.76 1.73
CA GLU A 97 -0.43 14.36 2.29
C GLU A 97 0.73 14.23 1.33
N PHE A 98 1.65 15.18 1.43
CA PHE A 98 2.90 15.12 0.66
C PHE A 98 3.97 14.43 1.50
N TYR A 99 4.59 13.39 0.96
CA TYR A 99 5.66 12.69 1.64
C TYR A 99 6.98 13.47 1.49
N ASP A 100 7.60 13.79 2.61
CA ASP A 100 8.89 14.44 2.63
C ASP A 100 9.88 13.59 3.42
N PRO A 101 10.82 12.91 2.74
CA PRO A 101 11.77 12.04 3.44
C PRO A 101 12.77 12.82 4.28
N ASN A 102 12.80 14.14 4.13
CA ASN A 102 13.73 14.99 4.89
C ASN A 102 13.08 15.71 6.05
N ALA A 103 11.79 15.49 6.25
CA ALA A 103 11.05 16.15 7.32
C ALA A 103 11.33 15.51 8.67
#